data_f1358394813ee326aead6a011a6e53f5
#
_entry.id   f1358394813ee326aead6a011a6e53f5
#
_cell.length_a   1.000
_cell.length_b   1.000
_cell.length_c   1.000
_cell.angle_alpha   90.00
_cell.angle_beta   90.00
_cell.angle_gamma   90.00
#
_symmetry.space_group_name_H-M   'P 1'
#
loop_
_entity.id
_entity.type
_entity.pdbx_description
1 polymer ?
#
loop_
_entity_poly.entity_id
_entity_poly.type
_entity_poly.pdbx_seq_one_letter_code
_entity_poly.pdbx_strand_id
1 'polypeptide(L)'
;GVKPFPNAYYQMGVPNPTTGPTLVKSGGSGTVHEDRVYVYTYVNTFGAVLEESGPSPATAISTVEPNATVTVSAFATAPVSSAGYNITAIRIYRAVSGTDSVNYFYVGQVTVTPSTGVATGTFADNILSANLGVILPSLYYIPPPATLQGLVSMPNGILAGFTGNQVWFCEPYLPHAWPSGYMMTVGSPIVGLGVFGQTLVVCTKQHPYLITGSTPGAMTQEKVPLFEPCVSKKSIAGDQYGVLYASPNGIVSIAPGAMDVISRPLFTRDEWQTYLPTSMIGAIYQNMYIAFYAVGSTKAALIITRGDTPPLVTFDTDAQAVFVQRSTANVYVVPYGGTEIYQLDADTVNNLFYQWKSKKFVLPAPTNFGAVKVQADWDYIDDTTAYNAYVAAIVAANQALWASGATLNSTVNSIVLNGMLLGGSALTPIPNIAETRNVNFILFSDEVQVYSQGITSQEPVRLPASSKGYIWEVQLTGNAPLRSFKMATSIGELRQI
;
A
#
# COMPACT_ATOMS: atom_id res chain seq x y z
N GLY A 1 -6.09 -17.00 9.31
CA GLY A 1 -5.45 -18.26 8.94
C GLY A 1 -4.84 -18.17 7.55
N VAL A 2 -3.71 -18.82 7.35
CA VAL A 2 -3.09 -18.91 6.03
C VAL A 2 -3.89 -19.93 5.22
N LYS A 3 -4.59 -19.48 4.18
CA LYS A 3 -5.19 -20.39 3.20
C LYS A 3 -4.06 -21.15 2.50
N PRO A 4 -4.17 -22.47 2.27
CA PRO A 4 -3.09 -23.21 1.64
C PRO A 4 -2.83 -22.68 0.23
N PHE A 5 -1.59 -22.32 -0.04
CA PHE A 5 -1.06 -21.94 -1.34
C PHE A 5 -0.20 -23.07 -1.90
N PRO A 6 0.05 -23.16 -3.21
CA PRO A 6 0.55 -22.04 -4.01
C PRO A 6 -0.29 -21.58 -5.20
N ASN A 7 -1.27 -22.30 -5.71
CA ASN A 7 -1.87 -21.96 -7.00
C ASN A 7 -3.41 -21.87 -7.00
N ALA A 8 -4.04 -21.77 -5.82
CA ALA A 8 -5.47 -21.62 -5.70
C ALA A 8 -5.82 -20.25 -5.10
N TYR A 9 -6.71 -19.53 -5.76
CA TYR A 9 -7.38 -18.36 -5.19
C TYR A 9 -8.79 -18.79 -4.76
N TYR A 10 -9.29 -18.17 -3.71
CA TYR A 10 -10.62 -18.39 -3.20
C TYR A 10 -11.41 -17.09 -3.19
N GLN A 11 -12.72 -17.20 -3.39
CA GLN A 11 -13.62 -16.06 -3.30
C GLN A 11 -13.63 -15.52 -1.86
N MET A 12 -13.64 -14.21 -1.74
CA MET A 12 -13.83 -13.54 -0.45
C MET A 12 -15.32 -13.49 -0.15
N GLY A 13 -15.74 -14.20 0.88
CA GLY A 13 -17.16 -14.31 1.26
C GLY A 13 -17.82 -15.59 0.75
N VAL A 14 -18.93 -15.93 1.38
CA VAL A 14 -19.74 -17.12 1.07
C VAL A 14 -21.14 -16.63 0.71
N PRO A 15 -21.64 -16.90 -0.50
CA PRO A 15 -22.99 -16.46 -0.88
C PRO A 15 -24.04 -17.18 -0.02
N ASN A 16 -25.11 -16.48 0.28
CA ASN A 16 -26.21 -17.05 1.05
C ASN A 16 -27.00 -18.02 0.18
N PRO A 17 -27.56 -19.08 0.78
CA PRO A 17 -28.48 -19.98 0.06
C PRO A 17 -29.68 -19.20 -0.44
N THR A 18 -30.16 -19.52 -1.66
CA THR A 18 -31.22 -18.78 -2.33
C THR A 18 -32.63 -19.31 -2.08
N THR A 19 -32.73 -20.55 -1.59
CA THR A 19 -34.02 -21.19 -1.32
C THR A 19 -34.03 -21.79 0.09
N GLY A 20 -35.20 -21.73 0.76
CA GLY A 20 -35.41 -22.39 2.03
C GLY A 20 -35.49 -23.93 1.87
N PRO A 21 -35.24 -24.68 2.94
CA PRO A 21 -35.34 -26.14 2.92
C PRO A 21 -36.79 -26.59 2.88
N THR A 22 -37.00 -27.86 2.50
CA THR A 22 -38.30 -28.54 2.58
C THR A 22 -38.38 -29.35 3.86
N LEU A 23 -39.55 -29.36 4.50
CA LEU A 23 -39.82 -30.06 5.74
C LEU A 23 -40.79 -31.21 5.54
N VAL A 24 -40.48 -32.36 6.13
CA VAL A 24 -41.41 -33.50 6.24
C VAL A 24 -41.47 -33.94 7.67
N LYS A 25 -42.67 -33.95 8.27
CA LYS A 25 -42.92 -34.41 9.63
C LYS A 25 -43.19 -35.91 9.64
N SER A 26 -42.74 -36.60 10.66
CA SER A 26 -43.01 -37.99 10.88
C SER A 26 -43.08 -38.29 12.39
N GLY A 27 -43.97 -39.20 12.77
CA GLY A 27 -44.20 -39.52 14.17
C GLY A 27 -44.81 -38.40 14.98
N GLY A 28 -44.62 -38.41 16.25
CA GLY A 28 -45.18 -37.46 17.21
C GLY A 28 -46.56 -37.84 17.74
N SER A 29 -46.85 -37.45 18.96
CA SER A 29 -48.12 -37.64 19.61
C SER A 29 -48.25 -36.67 20.77
N GLY A 30 -49.48 -36.16 21.03
CA GLY A 30 -49.76 -35.25 22.12
C GLY A 30 -50.46 -33.99 21.66
N THR A 31 -50.91 -33.18 22.62
CA THR A 31 -51.70 -31.96 22.39
C THR A 31 -50.93 -30.67 22.52
N VAL A 32 -49.70 -30.75 23.01
CA VAL A 32 -48.79 -29.58 23.12
C VAL A 32 -47.99 -29.49 21.86
N HIS A 33 -48.28 -28.50 21.03
CA HIS A 33 -47.60 -28.27 19.76
C HIS A 33 -46.57 -27.17 19.88
N GLU A 34 -45.51 -27.31 19.08
CA GLU A 34 -44.43 -26.34 18.96
C GLU A 34 -44.35 -25.89 17.51
N ASP A 35 -44.37 -24.58 17.26
CA ASP A 35 -44.18 -24.06 15.92
C ASP A 35 -42.70 -23.87 15.66
N ARG A 36 -42.20 -24.45 14.57
CA ARG A 36 -40.79 -24.46 14.19
C ARG A 36 -40.61 -23.82 12.82
N VAL A 37 -39.54 -23.05 12.70
CA VAL A 37 -39.07 -22.44 11.45
C VAL A 37 -37.59 -22.80 11.26
N TYR A 38 -37.22 -23.20 10.06
CA TYR A 38 -35.86 -23.61 9.77
C TYR A 38 -35.20 -22.71 8.73
N VAL A 39 -33.90 -22.47 8.92
CA VAL A 39 -32.99 -21.88 7.97
C VAL A 39 -31.72 -22.73 7.93
N TYR A 40 -30.92 -22.58 6.90
CA TYR A 40 -29.61 -23.20 6.83
C TYR A 40 -28.57 -22.26 6.23
N THR A 41 -27.30 -22.54 6.52
CA THR A 41 -26.12 -21.79 6.05
C THR A 41 -25.15 -22.71 5.33
N TYR A 42 -24.32 -22.16 4.47
CA TYR A 42 -23.17 -22.83 3.92
C TYR A 42 -21.94 -22.59 4.78
N VAL A 43 -21.09 -23.62 4.93
CA VAL A 43 -19.83 -23.56 5.66
C VAL A 43 -18.68 -23.82 4.71
N ASN A 44 -17.89 -22.81 4.48
CA ASN A 44 -16.65 -22.85 3.72
C ASN A 44 -15.49 -23.16 4.67
N THR A 45 -14.66 -24.19 4.36
CA THR A 45 -13.66 -24.69 5.28
C THR A 45 -12.26 -24.58 4.69
N PHE A 46 -11.35 -23.93 5.41
CA PHE A 46 -9.93 -23.81 5.05
C PHE A 46 -9.06 -24.24 6.24
N GLY A 47 -8.76 -25.54 6.32
CA GLY A 47 -8.08 -26.09 7.49
C GLY A 47 -8.93 -25.90 8.76
N ALA A 48 -8.40 -25.19 9.75
CA ALA A 48 -9.13 -24.87 10.98
C ALA A 48 -10.05 -23.64 10.87
N VAL A 49 -10.02 -22.92 9.74
CA VAL A 49 -10.84 -21.71 9.54
C VAL A 49 -12.17 -22.09 8.92
N LEU A 50 -13.25 -21.69 9.57
CA LEU A 50 -14.62 -21.84 9.09
C LEU A 50 -15.19 -20.49 8.74
N GLU A 51 -15.72 -20.36 7.53
CA GLU A 51 -16.43 -19.18 7.05
C GLU A 51 -17.89 -19.55 6.82
N GLU A 52 -18.80 -18.95 7.57
CA GLU A 52 -20.22 -19.26 7.50
C GLU A 52 -20.97 -18.17 6.75
N SER A 53 -21.85 -18.58 5.83
CA SER A 53 -22.74 -17.67 5.09
C SER A 53 -23.85 -17.11 5.99
N GLY A 54 -24.53 -16.08 5.54
CA GLY A 54 -25.85 -15.78 6.07
C GLY A 54 -26.85 -16.90 5.76
N PRO A 55 -28.03 -16.88 6.41
CA PRO A 55 -29.03 -17.93 6.29
C PRO A 55 -29.76 -17.92 4.95
N SER A 56 -30.34 -19.05 4.64
CA SER A 56 -31.36 -19.22 3.60
C SER A 56 -32.62 -18.43 3.91
N PRO A 57 -33.52 -18.23 2.95
CA PRO A 57 -34.90 -17.92 3.25
C PRO A 57 -35.45 -18.93 4.26
N ALA A 58 -36.27 -18.42 5.21
CA ALA A 58 -36.91 -19.25 6.23
C ALA A 58 -38.00 -20.13 5.63
N THR A 59 -38.21 -21.30 6.21
CA THR A 59 -39.38 -22.11 5.87
C THR A 59 -40.69 -21.44 6.32
N ALA A 60 -41.83 -21.89 5.82
CA ALA A 60 -43.10 -21.63 6.46
C ALA A 60 -43.12 -22.23 7.89
N ILE A 61 -43.97 -21.70 8.74
CA ILE A 61 -44.15 -22.21 10.09
C ILE A 61 -44.65 -23.66 10.00
N SER A 62 -44.02 -24.56 10.73
CA SER A 62 -44.41 -25.96 10.84
C SER A 62 -44.80 -26.26 12.28
N THR A 63 -46.05 -26.51 12.51
CA THR A 63 -46.56 -26.98 13.80
C THR A 63 -46.17 -28.43 14.01
N VAL A 64 -45.43 -28.71 15.07
CA VAL A 64 -44.81 -30.02 15.36
C VAL A 64 -45.34 -30.57 16.69
N GLU A 65 -45.75 -31.80 16.68
CA GLU A 65 -46.19 -32.55 17.85
C GLU A 65 -44.98 -32.98 18.71
N PRO A 66 -45.16 -33.19 20.03
CA PRO A 66 -44.09 -33.74 20.86
C PRO A 66 -43.54 -35.05 20.31
N ASN A 67 -42.22 -35.23 20.38
CA ASN A 67 -41.46 -36.40 19.88
C ASN A 67 -41.59 -36.65 18.36
N ALA A 68 -42.12 -35.71 17.58
CA ALA A 68 -42.07 -35.83 16.13
C ALA A 68 -40.62 -35.55 15.63
N THR A 69 -40.28 -36.23 14.57
CA THR A 69 -39.04 -35.96 13.81
C THR A 69 -39.38 -35.09 12.60
N VAL A 70 -38.66 -34.00 12.44
CA VAL A 70 -38.75 -33.15 11.24
C VAL A 70 -37.55 -33.45 10.33
N THR A 71 -37.82 -34.04 9.17
CA THR A 71 -36.80 -34.23 8.15
C THR A 71 -36.64 -32.94 7.34
N VAL A 72 -35.45 -32.35 7.37
CA VAL A 72 -35.05 -31.15 6.62
C VAL A 72 -34.30 -31.61 5.36
N SER A 73 -34.75 -31.19 4.20
CA SER A 73 -34.25 -31.64 2.90
C SER A 73 -34.31 -30.57 1.83
N ALA A 74 -33.99 -30.93 0.59
CA ALA A 74 -33.99 -30.03 -0.57
C ALA A 74 -33.14 -28.76 -0.39
N PHE A 75 -31.93 -28.93 0.12
CA PHE A 75 -30.95 -27.86 0.20
C PHE A 75 -30.55 -27.42 -1.20
N ALA A 76 -30.42 -26.11 -1.42
CA ALA A 76 -29.89 -25.60 -2.68
C ALA A 76 -28.44 -26.07 -2.89
N THR A 77 -28.07 -26.33 -4.14
CA THR A 77 -26.71 -26.67 -4.50
C THR A 77 -25.77 -25.54 -4.09
N ALA A 78 -24.77 -25.87 -3.29
CA ALA A 78 -23.77 -24.91 -2.83
C ALA A 78 -22.80 -24.55 -3.97
N PRO A 79 -22.16 -23.38 -3.94
CA PRO A 79 -21.08 -23.04 -4.86
C PRO A 79 -19.95 -24.05 -4.83
N VAL A 80 -19.47 -24.42 -6.01
CA VAL A 80 -18.50 -25.51 -6.19
C VAL A 80 -17.05 -25.05 -6.08
N SER A 81 -16.13 -26.01 -5.87
CA SER A 81 -14.70 -25.71 -5.73
C SER A 81 -14.07 -25.08 -6.98
N SER A 82 -14.55 -25.42 -8.19
CA SER A 82 -14.11 -24.81 -9.44
C SER A 82 -14.47 -23.31 -9.54
N ALA A 83 -15.43 -22.84 -8.75
CA ALA A 83 -15.80 -21.43 -8.64
C ALA A 83 -15.03 -20.70 -7.50
N GLY A 84 -14.04 -21.34 -6.90
CA GLY A 84 -13.21 -20.74 -5.85
C GLY A 84 -13.76 -20.86 -4.42
N TYR A 85 -14.61 -21.88 -4.15
CA TYR A 85 -15.15 -22.16 -2.83
C TYR A 85 -14.70 -23.53 -2.33
N ASN A 86 -14.77 -23.75 -1.02
CA ASN A 86 -14.56 -25.06 -0.41
C ASN A 86 -15.66 -25.35 0.62
N ILE A 87 -16.91 -25.39 0.14
CA ILE A 87 -18.07 -25.62 1.01
C ILE A 87 -18.14 -27.11 1.34
N THR A 88 -17.98 -27.42 2.63
CA THR A 88 -17.91 -28.79 3.16
C THR A 88 -19.13 -29.19 3.95
N ALA A 89 -19.93 -28.23 4.40
CA ALA A 89 -21.10 -28.52 5.22
C ALA A 89 -22.23 -27.50 5.02
N ILE A 90 -23.43 -27.92 5.32
CA ILE A 90 -24.62 -27.11 5.53
C ILE A 90 -24.97 -27.26 7.02
N ARG A 91 -25.04 -26.12 7.72
CA ARG A 91 -25.53 -26.05 9.09
C ARG A 91 -27.00 -25.69 9.10
N ILE A 92 -27.77 -26.39 9.93
CA ILE A 92 -29.23 -26.22 10.04
C ILE A 92 -29.52 -25.56 11.37
N TYR A 93 -30.40 -24.58 11.32
CA TYR A 93 -30.82 -23.80 12.48
C TYR A 93 -32.35 -23.76 12.56
N ARG A 94 -32.85 -23.76 13.79
CA ARG A 94 -34.27 -23.77 14.09
C ARG A 94 -34.65 -22.63 15.02
N ALA A 95 -35.72 -21.92 14.67
CA ALA A 95 -36.42 -21.04 15.59
C ALA A 95 -37.67 -21.76 16.16
N VAL A 96 -38.00 -21.44 17.41
CA VAL A 96 -39.18 -21.97 18.10
C VAL A 96 -40.08 -20.81 18.46
N SER A 97 -41.39 -20.92 18.18
CA SER A 97 -42.35 -19.90 18.53
C SER A 97 -42.60 -19.84 20.06
N GLY A 98 -42.88 -18.66 20.55
CA GLY A 98 -43.17 -18.40 21.97
C GLY A 98 -42.11 -17.59 22.71
N THR A 99 -41.07 -17.13 21.99
CA THR A 99 -40.10 -16.14 22.49
C THR A 99 -40.25 -14.82 21.74
N ASP A 100 -40.12 -13.69 22.45
CA ASP A 100 -40.21 -12.33 21.86
C ASP A 100 -39.14 -12.00 20.83
N SER A 101 -38.18 -12.93 20.55
CA SER A 101 -37.11 -12.75 19.59
C SER A 101 -37.02 -13.93 18.63
N VAL A 102 -36.89 -13.66 17.33
CA VAL A 102 -36.67 -14.66 16.29
C VAL A 102 -35.17 -15.08 16.30
N ASN A 103 -34.81 -15.89 17.27
CA ASN A 103 -33.46 -16.47 17.33
C ASN A 103 -33.45 -17.86 16.68
N TYR A 104 -32.50 -18.11 15.79
CA TYR A 104 -32.28 -19.40 15.20
C TYR A 104 -31.16 -20.11 15.96
N PHE A 105 -31.41 -21.35 16.38
CA PHE A 105 -30.49 -22.16 17.16
C PHE A 105 -30.00 -23.35 16.34
N TYR A 106 -28.73 -23.66 16.47
CA TYR A 106 -28.12 -24.79 15.80
C TYR A 106 -28.75 -26.11 16.21
N VAL A 107 -29.12 -26.93 15.22
CA VAL A 107 -29.68 -28.25 15.40
C VAL A 107 -28.82 -29.36 14.78
N GLY A 108 -27.99 -29.04 13.81
CA GLY A 108 -27.09 -30.02 13.20
C GLY A 108 -26.54 -29.59 11.85
N GLN A 109 -25.89 -30.51 11.20
CA GLN A 109 -25.29 -30.26 9.88
C GLN A 109 -25.35 -31.47 8.96
N VAL A 110 -25.30 -31.23 7.66
CA VAL A 110 -25.09 -32.22 6.60
C VAL A 110 -23.80 -31.90 5.86
N THR A 111 -23.11 -32.95 5.44
CA THR A 111 -21.87 -32.81 4.63
C THR A 111 -22.23 -32.39 3.20
N VAL A 112 -21.36 -31.61 2.59
CA VAL A 112 -21.44 -31.21 1.17
C VAL A 112 -20.19 -31.70 0.46
N THR A 113 -20.37 -32.18 -0.75
CA THR A 113 -19.24 -32.54 -1.64
C THR A 113 -18.79 -31.24 -2.36
N PRO A 114 -17.60 -30.70 -2.07
CA PRO A 114 -17.19 -29.39 -2.60
C PRO A 114 -17.10 -29.32 -4.13
N SER A 115 -16.81 -30.43 -4.79
CA SER A 115 -16.70 -30.50 -6.25
C SER A 115 -18.04 -30.39 -6.97
N THR A 116 -19.13 -30.80 -6.35
CA THR A 116 -20.48 -30.81 -6.92
C THR A 116 -21.43 -29.82 -6.25
N GLY A 117 -21.10 -29.34 -5.05
CA GLY A 117 -21.96 -28.50 -4.22
C GLY A 117 -23.19 -29.21 -3.64
N VAL A 118 -23.28 -30.54 -3.80
CA VAL A 118 -24.46 -31.32 -3.41
C VAL A 118 -24.33 -31.78 -1.96
N ALA A 119 -25.39 -31.59 -1.18
CA ALA A 119 -25.52 -32.13 0.16
C ALA A 119 -25.65 -33.67 0.15
N THR A 120 -24.95 -34.35 1.06
CA THR A 120 -25.00 -35.80 1.17
C THR A 120 -26.15 -36.24 2.08
N GLY A 121 -27.39 -36.13 1.59
CA GLY A 121 -28.56 -36.64 2.31
C GLY A 121 -29.42 -35.50 2.93
N THR A 122 -30.20 -35.89 3.93
CA THR A 122 -31.16 -35.08 4.64
C THR A 122 -30.80 -35.02 6.12
N PHE A 123 -31.36 -34.07 6.84
CA PHE A 123 -31.17 -33.96 8.29
C PHE A 123 -32.48 -34.30 9.02
N ALA A 124 -32.44 -35.20 9.98
CA ALA A 124 -33.59 -35.55 10.83
C ALA A 124 -33.48 -34.82 12.17
N ASP A 125 -34.29 -33.80 12.38
CA ASP A 125 -34.35 -33.04 13.63
C ASP A 125 -35.33 -33.69 14.60
N ASN A 126 -34.77 -34.38 15.58
CA ASN A 126 -35.46 -34.93 16.75
C ASN A 126 -34.99 -34.28 18.07
N ILE A 127 -34.29 -33.14 17.97
CA ILE A 127 -33.71 -32.46 19.12
C ILE A 127 -34.81 -31.76 19.91
N LEU A 128 -34.81 -31.96 21.22
CA LEU A 128 -35.70 -31.23 22.11
C LEU A 128 -35.33 -29.76 22.18
N SER A 129 -36.32 -28.88 22.32
CA SER A 129 -36.05 -27.43 22.32
C SER A 129 -35.20 -26.96 23.51
N ALA A 130 -35.19 -27.75 24.60
CA ALA A 130 -34.27 -27.50 25.73
C ALA A 130 -32.78 -27.82 25.41
N ASN A 131 -32.50 -28.58 24.34
CA ASN A 131 -31.16 -29.03 23.98
C ASN A 131 -30.64 -28.37 22.69
N LEU A 132 -31.20 -27.25 22.29
CA LEU A 132 -30.75 -26.50 21.13
C LEU A 132 -29.34 -25.97 21.34
N GLY A 133 -28.57 -25.92 20.26
CA GLY A 133 -27.18 -25.42 20.28
C GLY A 133 -27.06 -23.90 20.32
N VAL A 134 -25.95 -23.40 19.84
CA VAL A 134 -25.65 -21.95 19.81
C VAL A 134 -26.59 -21.19 18.86
N ILE A 135 -26.81 -19.92 19.16
CA ILE A 135 -27.54 -19.00 18.28
C ILE A 135 -26.75 -18.80 16.98
N LEU A 136 -27.48 -18.70 15.87
CA LEU A 136 -26.91 -18.38 14.55
C LEU A 136 -26.10 -17.07 14.59
N PRO A 137 -24.77 -17.12 14.41
CA PRO A 137 -23.95 -15.91 14.51
C PRO A 137 -24.00 -15.08 13.22
N SER A 138 -24.32 -15.73 12.09
CA SER A 138 -24.22 -15.16 10.75
C SER A 138 -25.55 -14.63 10.18
N LEU A 139 -26.49 -14.28 11.05
CA LEU A 139 -27.84 -13.87 10.62
C LEU A 139 -27.85 -12.75 9.60
N TYR A 140 -26.94 -11.80 9.72
CA TYR A 140 -26.82 -10.63 8.85
C TYR A 140 -25.62 -10.67 7.90
N TYR A 141 -24.92 -11.80 7.81
CA TYR A 141 -23.77 -11.92 6.94
C TYR A 141 -24.21 -11.99 5.49
N ILE A 142 -23.53 -11.22 4.66
CA ILE A 142 -23.58 -11.31 3.19
C ILE A 142 -22.17 -11.30 2.65
N PRO A 143 -21.93 -11.84 1.47
CA PRO A 143 -20.65 -11.69 0.80
C PRO A 143 -20.39 -10.22 0.44
N PRO A 144 -19.14 -9.80 0.23
CA PRO A 144 -18.84 -8.46 -0.25
C PRO A 144 -19.51 -8.23 -1.62
N PRO A 145 -19.90 -6.99 -1.94
CA PRO A 145 -20.41 -6.66 -3.27
C PRO A 145 -19.43 -7.09 -4.37
N ALA A 146 -19.91 -7.68 -5.46
CA ALA A 146 -19.06 -8.14 -6.56
C ALA A 146 -18.23 -7.02 -7.21
N THR A 147 -18.67 -5.77 -7.08
CA THR A 147 -17.99 -4.55 -7.56
C THR A 147 -17.12 -3.88 -6.49
N LEU A 148 -16.89 -4.55 -5.35
CA LEU A 148 -16.07 -4.01 -4.28
C LEU A 148 -14.63 -3.80 -4.75
N GLN A 149 -14.08 -2.63 -4.46
CA GLN A 149 -12.72 -2.26 -4.83
C GLN A 149 -12.05 -1.42 -3.73
N GLY A 150 -10.73 -1.20 -3.87
CA GLY A 150 -9.98 -0.34 -2.96
C GLY A 150 -9.91 -0.88 -1.54
N LEU A 151 -9.74 -2.19 -1.39
CA LEU A 151 -9.69 -2.85 -0.09
C LEU A 151 -8.52 -2.31 0.74
N VAL A 152 -8.83 -1.87 1.96
CA VAL A 152 -7.86 -1.41 2.95
C VAL A 152 -8.11 -2.09 4.29
N SER A 153 -7.04 -2.29 5.05
CA SER A 153 -7.11 -2.83 6.41
C SER A 153 -7.15 -1.69 7.42
N MET A 154 -8.12 -1.73 8.29
CA MET A 154 -8.24 -0.87 9.48
C MET A 154 -7.82 -1.65 10.73
N PRO A 155 -7.59 -0.97 11.87
CA PRO A 155 -7.42 -1.63 13.16
C PRO A 155 -8.59 -2.56 13.52
N ASN A 156 -8.39 -3.41 14.53
CA ASN A 156 -9.40 -4.35 15.04
C ASN A 156 -9.87 -5.39 14.01
N GLY A 157 -9.05 -5.72 13.02
CA GLY A 157 -9.37 -6.75 12.01
C GLY A 157 -10.50 -6.37 11.06
N ILE A 158 -10.82 -5.08 10.94
CA ILE A 158 -11.83 -4.57 10.02
C ILE A 158 -11.20 -4.35 8.64
N LEU A 159 -11.87 -4.84 7.60
CA LEU A 159 -11.57 -4.47 6.22
C LEU A 159 -12.61 -3.45 5.75
N ALA A 160 -12.16 -2.45 5.03
CA ALA A 160 -13.02 -1.50 4.32
C ALA A 160 -12.77 -1.57 2.82
N GLY A 161 -13.82 -1.39 2.05
CA GLY A 161 -13.77 -1.28 0.59
C GLY A 161 -14.91 -0.40 0.09
N PHE A 162 -14.98 -0.10 -1.18
CA PHE A 162 -16.03 0.75 -1.72
C PHE A 162 -16.59 0.26 -3.05
N THR A 163 -17.82 0.67 -3.33
CA THR A 163 -18.48 0.55 -4.64
C THR A 163 -19.25 1.82 -4.92
N GLY A 164 -18.96 2.50 -6.04
CA GLY A 164 -19.59 3.78 -6.38
C GLY A 164 -19.33 4.86 -5.32
N ASN A 165 -20.38 5.22 -4.59
CA ASN A 165 -20.34 6.17 -3.47
C ASN A 165 -20.62 5.51 -2.10
N GLN A 166 -20.57 4.19 -2.02
CA GLN A 166 -20.80 3.42 -0.80
C GLN A 166 -19.49 2.86 -0.27
N VAL A 167 -19.24 3.05 1.01
CA VAL A 167 -18.17 2.40 1.77
C VAL A 167 -18.76 1.21 2.50
N TRP A 168 -18.12 0.07 2.41
CA TRP A 168 -18.51 -1.18 3.01
C TRP A 168 -17.47 -1.63 4.02
N PHE A 169 -17.91 -2.24 5.11
CA PHE A 169 -17.05 -2.78 6.16
C PHE A 169 -17.39 -4.25 6.41
N CYS A 170 -16.33 -5.06 6.65
CA CYS A 170 -16.54 -6.43 7.12
C CYS A 170 -16.77 -6.48 8.63
N GLU A 171 -17.31 -7.60 9.10
CA GLU A 171 -17.32 -7.96 10.52
C GLU A 171 -15.87 -8.08 11.03
N PRO A 172 -15.55 -7.59 12.24
CA PRO A 172 -14.19 -7.67 12.79
C PRO A 172 -13.64 -9.10 12.76
N TYR A 173 -12.43 -9.26 12.19
CA TYR A 173 -11.73 -10.54 12.01
C TYR A 173 -12.44 -11.56 11.11
N LEU A 174 -13.57 -11.20 10.48
CA LEU A 174 -14.32 -12.07 9.57
C LEU A 174 -14.36 -11.45 8.16
N PRO A 175 -13.30 -11.59 7.36
CA PRO A 175 -13.19 -10.96 6.05
C PRO A 175 -14.22 -11.45 5.02
N HIS A 176 -14.94 -12.54 5.32
CA HIS A 176 -15.98 -13.12 4.48
C HIS A 176 -17.37 -12.51 4.73
N ALA A 177 -17.57 -11.75 5.82
CA ALA A 177 -18.86 -11.26 6.27
C ALA A 177 -18.96 -9.73 6.14
N TRP A 178 -19.88 -9.24 5.32
CA TRP A 178 -20.08 -7.82 5.01
C TRP A 178 -21.54 -7.39 5.24
N PRO A 179 -21.99 -7.26 6.50
CA PRO A 179 -23.37 -6.89 6.79
C PRO A 179 -23.79 -5.57 6.13
N SER A 180 -24.95 -5.55 5.48
CA SER A 180 -25.45 -4.33 4.81
C SER A 180 -25.69 -3.17 5.79
N GLY A 181 -25.91 -3.47 7.08
CA GLY A 181 -26.04 -2.47 8.12
C GLY A 181 -24.74 -1.70 8.42
N TYR A 182 -23.61 -2.16 7.93
CA TYR A 182 -22.29 -1.49 8.08
C TYR A 182 -21.95 -0.60 6.89
N MET A 183 -22.78 -0.58 5.85
CA MET A 183 -22.57 0.25 4.67
C MET A 183 -22.87 1.72 4.97
N MET A 184 -21.98 2.61 4.53
CA MET A 184 -22.12 4.06 4.64
C MET A 184 -22.09 4.71 3.26
N THR A 185 -22.97 5.68 3.01
CA THR A 185 -23.04 6.38 1.73
C THR A 185 -22.46 7.78 1.86
N VAL A 186 -21.57 8.16 0.95
CA VAL A 186 -20.99 9.50 0.83
C VAL A 186 -21.62 10.28 -0.34
N GLY A 187 -21.50 11.60 -0.32
CA GLY A 187 -22.22 12.48 -1.27
C GLY A 187 -21.65 12.53 -2.68
N SER A 188 -20.53 11.86 -2.97
CA SER A 188 -19.94 11.83 -4.32
C SER A 188 -19.17 10.54 -4.60
N PRO A 189 -18.90 10.20 -5.88
CA PRO A 189 -18.19 8.98 -6.23
C PRO A 189 -16.81 8.89 -5.56
N ILE A 190 -16.51 7.74 -5.01
CA ILE A 190 -15.26 7.44 -4.32
C ILE A 190 -14.19 7.12 -5.38
N VAL A 191 -12.98 7.66 -5.18
CA VAL A 191 -11.80 7.37 -5.99
C VAL A 191 -10.95 6.29 -5.31
N GLY A 192 -10.80 6.38 -4.00
CA GLY A 192 -10.06 5.41 -3.21
C GLY A 192 -10.13 5.68 -1.72
N LEU A 193 -9.50 4.81 -0.96
CA LEU A 193 -9.49 4.82 0.49
C LEU A 193 -8.06 4.90 1.02
N GLY A 194 -7.85 5.61 2.12
CA GLY A 194 -6.62 5.62 2.88
C GLY A 194 -6.91 5.46 4.37
N VAL A 195 -5.94 5.01 5.15
CA VAL A 195 -6.15 4.78 6.60
C VAL A 195 -4.99 5.39 7.37
N PHE A 196 -5.31 6.09 8.45
CA PHE A 196 -4.36 6.46 9.49
C PHE A 196 -4.98 6.25 10.88
N GLY A 197 -4.24 5.66 11.81
CA GLY A 197 -4.79 5.30 13.11
C GLY A 197 -6.08 4.50 12.99
N GLN A 198 -7.16 4.97 13.61
CA GLN A 198 -8.51 4.40 13.52
C GLN A 198 -9.41 5.13 12.51
N THR A 199 -8.85 6.04 11.73
CA THR A 199 -9.61 6.86 10.79
C THR A 199 -9.44 6.35 9.36
N LEU A 200 -10.55 6.12 8.68
CA LEU A 200 -10.62 5.88 7.25
C LEU A 200 -10.84 7.21 6.53
N VAL A 201 -9.97 7.53 5.62
CA VAL A 201 -10.12 8.68 4.71
C VAL A 201 -10.74 8.18 3.41
N VAL A 202 -11.89 8.73 3.08
CA VAL A 202 -12.59 8.44 1.83
C VAL A 202 -12.30 9.55 0.84
N CYS A 203 -11.41 9.28 -0.10
CA CYS A 203 -11.06 10.21 -1.16
C CYS A 203 -12.09 10.16 -2.27
N THR A 204 -12.78 11.27 -2.53
CA THR A 204 -13.86 11.34 -3.51
C THR A 204 -13.52 12.28 -4.67
N LYS A 205 -14.40 12.35 -5.66
CA LYS A 205 -14.31 13.32 -6.77
C LYS A 205 -14.71 14.75 -6.37
N GLN A 206 -15.00 15.01 -5.10
CA GLN A 206 -15.33 16.33 -4.56
C GLN A 206 -14.65 16.52 -3.20
N HIS A 207 -15.41 16.45 -2.10
CA HIS A 207 -14.89 16.56 -0.75
C HIS A 207 -14.44 15.20 -0.23
N PRO A 208 -13.33 15.09 0.46
CA PRO A 208 -13.01 13.88 1.22
C PRO A 208 -13.95 13.74 2.43
N TYR A 209 -14.05 12.52 2.95
CA TYR A 209 -14.77 12.19 4.18
C TYR A 209 -13.85 11.46 5.13
N LEU A 210 -14.06 11.66 6.42
CA LEU A 210 -13.46 10.88 7.48
C LEU A 210 -14.52 9.94 8.07
N ILE A 211 -14.15 8.68 8.23
CA ILE A 211 -14.96 7.70 8.93
C ILE A 211 -14.14 7.18 10.11
N THR A 212 -14.68 7.35 11.32
CA THR A 212 -14.00 7.00 12.57
C THR A 212 -14.87 6.10 13.42
N GLY A 213 -14.24 5.16 14.11
CA GLY A 213 -14.91 4.24 15.02
C GLY A 213 -14.09 2.99 15.26
N SER A 214 -14.37 2.29 16.34
CA SER A 214 -13.68 1.06 16.75
C SER A 214 -14.39 -0.21 16.26
N THR A 215 -15.68 -0.10 15.94
CA THR A 215 -16.52 -1.20 15.44
C THR A 215 -17.37 -0.71 14.27
N PRO A 216 -17.62 -1.54 13.25
CA PRO A 216 -18.35 -1.12 12.05
C PRO A 216 -19.74 -0.56 12.32
N GLY A 217 -20.47 -1.12 13.28
CA GLY A 217 -21.82 -0.67 13.65
C GLY A 217 -21.87 0.65 14.41
N ALA A 218 -20.75 1.17 14.90
CA ALA A 218 -20.65 2.43 15.65
C ALA A 218 -19.74 3.46 14.95
N MET A 219 -19.42 3.26 13.69
CA MET A 219 -18.67 4.24 12.91
C MET A 219 -19.50 5.47 12.58
N THR A 220 -18.83 6.62 12.62
CA THR A 220 -19.39 7.91 12.25
C THR A 220 -18.65 8.48 11.06
N GLN A 221 -19.38 9.17 10.17
CA GLN A 221 -18.77 9.86 9.04
C GLN A 221 -18.86 11.37 9.19
N GLU A 222 -17.80 12.04 8.81
CA GLU A 222 -17.69 13.48 8.77
C GLU A 222 -17.23 13.94 7.37
N LYS A 223 -17.95 14.92 6.81
CA LYS A 223 -17.54 15.55 5.55
C LYS A 223 -16.45 16.59 5.84
N VAL A 224 -15.29 16.45 5.19
CA VAL A 224 -14.23 17.46 5.30
C VAL A 224 -14.62 18.73 4.52
N PRO A 225 -14.51 19.93 5.11
CA PRO A 225 -14.88 21.18 4.44
C PRO A 225 -13.95 21.57 3.28
N LEU A 226 -12.83 20.87 3.09
CA LEU A 226 -11.87 21.10 2.02
C LEU A 226 -12.41 20.57 0.68
N PHE A 227 -12.55 21.44 -0.34
CA PHE A 227 -12.94 21.04 -1.70
C PHE A 227 -11.69 20.74 -2.53
N GLU A 228 -11.13 19.54 -2.32
CA GLU A 228 -9.95 19.05 -3.05
C GLU A 228 -10.19 17.62 -3.54
N PRO A 229 -10.72 17.47 -4.75
CA PRO A 229 -11.01 16.16 -5.31
C PRO A 229 -9.74 15.32 -5.52
N CYS A 230 -9.82 14.03 -5.23
CA CYS A 230 -8.77 13.10 -5.57
C CYS A 230 -8.81 12.79 -7.08
N VAL A 231 -7.70 12.96 -7.79
CA VAL A 231 -7.61 12.75 -9.24
C VAL A 231 -6.90 11.46 -9.63
N SER A 232 -6.18 10.84 -8.72
CA SER A 232 -5.52 9.56 -8.95
C SER A 232 -5.69 8.61 -7.78
N LYS A 233 -6.32 7.46 -8.03
CA LYS A 233 -6.42 6.38 -7.02
C LYS A 233 -5.04 5.88 -6.57
N LYS A 234 -4.09 5.81 -7.49
CA LYS A 234 -2.74 5.34 -7.22
C LYS A 234 -1.91 6.34 -6.41
N SER A 235 -2.31 7.61 -6.34
CA SER A 235 -1.61 8.63 -5.54
C SER A 235 -1.93 8.55 -4.06
N ILE A 236 -2.96 7.79 -3.64
CA ILE A 236 -3.37 7.71 -2.26
C ILE A 236 -2.35 6.86 -1.48
N ALA A 237 -1.69 7.48 -0.52
CA ALA A 237 -0.77 6.82 0.39
C ALA A 237 -1.06 7.24 1.84
N GLY A 238 -1.07 6.29 2.75
CA GLY A 238 -1.36 6.51 4.16
C GLY A 238 -0.32 5.89 5.08
N ASP A 239 -0.02 6.57 6.15
CA ASP A 239 0.81 6.11 7.27
C ASP A 239 0.12 6.41 8.62
N GLN A 240 0.87 6.30 9.72
CA GLN A 240 0.36 6.61 11.05
C GLN A 240 0.03 8.10 11.26
N TYR A 241 0.58 9.00 10.46
CA TYR A 241 0.44 10.46 10.59
C TYR A 241 -0.66 11.05 9.71
N GLY A 242 -1.16 10.30 8.72
CA GLY A 242 -2.24 10.77 7.86
C GLY A 242 -2.22 10.13 6.47
N VAL A 243 -3.11 10.63 5.62
CA VAL A 243 -3.24 10.20 4.22
C VAL A 243 -2.92 11.36 3.30
N LEU A 244 -2.12 11.08 2.27
CA LEU A 244 -1.80 12.01 1.21
C LEU A 244 -2.36 11.52 -0.12
N TYR A 245 -2.76 12.46 -0.99
CA TYR A 245 -3.21 12.15 -2.35
C TYR A 245 -3.05 13.36 -3.27
N ALA A 246 -3.04 13.13 -4.58
CA ALA A 246 -2.98 14.17 -5.60
C ALA A 246 -4.38 14.76 -5.87
N SER A 247 -4.47 16.09 -5.83
CA SER A 247 -5.63 16.89 -6.24
C SER A 247 -5.29 17.76 -7.45
N PRO A 248 -6.27 18.44 -8.08
CA PRO A 248 -5.99 19.40 -9.14
C PRO A 248 -5.13 20.60 -8.71
N ASN A 249 -5.08 20.90 -7.42
CA ASN A 249 -4.41 22.08 -6.87
C ASN A 249 -3.11 21.75 -6.11
N GLY A 250 -2.75 20.48 -5.97
CA GLY A 250 -1.55 20.04 -5.28
C GLY A 250 -1.68 18.69 -4.58
N ILE A 251 -0.72 18.40 -3.71
CA ILE A 251 -0.78 17.24 -2.81
C ILE A 251 -1.55 17.65 -1.55
N VAL A 252 -2.65 16.97 -1.33
CA VAL A 252 -3.47 17.11 -0.12
C VAL A 252 -2.92 16.20 0.96
N SER A 253 -2.77 16.72 2.15
CA SER A 253 -2.48 15.97 3.37
C SER A 253 -3.68 16.04 4.31
N ILE A 254 -4.18 14.89 4.72
CA ILE A 254 -5.22 14.75 5.74
C ILE A 254 -4.59 14.06 6.95
N ALA A 255 -4.44 14.80 8.03
CA ALA A 255 -3.84 14.36 9.28
C ALA A 255 -4.77 14.64 10.46
N PRO A 256 -4.51 14.11 11.67
CA PRO A 256 -5.30 14.40 12.85
C PRO A 256 -5.39 15.92 13.10
N GLY A 257 -6.59 16.49 12.99
CA GLY A 257 -6.82 17.93 13.24
C GLY A 257 -6.23 18.91 12.21
N ALA A 258 -5.60 18.42 11.13
CA ALA A 258 -4.99 19.27 10.10
C ALA A 258 -5.30 18.75 8.70
N MET A 259 -5.72 19.64 7.82
CA MET A 259 -6.04 19.30 6.43
C MET A 259 -5.61 20.45 5.54
N ASP A 260 -4.65 20.23 4.67
CA ASP A 260 -4.13 21.27 3.77
C ASP A 260 -3.55 20.69 2.48
N VAL A 261 -3.33 21.57 1.51
CA VAL A 261 -2.58 21.32 0.27
C VAL A 261 -1.12 21.67 0.53
N ILE A 262 -0.32 20.69 0.97
CA ILE A 262 1.05 20.90 1.42
C ILE A 262 2.01 21.37 0.33
N SER A 263 1.68 21.14 -0.93
CA SER A 263 2.51 21.61 -2.07
C SER A 263 2.18 23.03 -2.53
N ARG A 264 1.17 23.70 -1.94
CA ARG A 264 0.77 25.06 -2.32
C ARG A 264 1.90 26.10 -2.21
N PRO A 265 2.80 26.05 -1.21
CA PRO A 265 3.95 26.96 -1.15
C PRO A 265 5.01 26.71 -2.22
N LEU A 266 5.01 25.54 -2.87
CA LEU A 266 6.05 25.09 -3.80
C LEU A 266 5.69 25.37 -5.25
N PHE A 267 4.39 25.30 -5.59
CA PHE A 267 3.89 25.38 -6.95
C PHE A 267 2.69 26.29 -7.05
N THR A 268 2.63 27.07 -8.10
CA THR A 268 1.37 27.62 -8.61
C THR A 268 0.52 26.46 -9.16
N ARG A 269 -0.79 26.68 -9.31
CA ARG A 269 -1.67 25.68 -9.89
C ARG A 269 -1.24 25.26 -11.30
N ASP A 270 -0.83 26.22 -12.12
CA ASP A 270 -0.45 25.98 -13.51
C ASP A 270 0.85 25.13 -13.57
N GLU A 271 1.84 25.44 -12.75
CA GLU A 271 3.05 24.63 -12.60
C GLU A 271 2.72 23.22 -12.13
N TRP A 272 1.83 23.09 -11.14
CA TRP A 272 1.39 21.78 -10.65
C TRP A 272 0.74 20.93 -11.74
N GLN A 273 -0.09 21.52 -12.59
CA GLN A 273 -0.73 20.83 -13.70
C GLN A 273 0.27 20.29 -14.74
N THR A 274 1.46 20.89 -14.86
CA THR A 274 2.51 20.38 -15.77
C THR A 274 3.02 18.99 -15.38
N TYR A 275 2.88 18.58 -14.12
CA TYR A 275 3.22 17.23 -13.63
C TYR A 275 2.13 16.20 -13.86
N LEU A 276 1.00 16.56 -14.48
CA LEU A 276 -0.14 15.71 -14.77
C LEU A 276 -0.60 14.90 -13.52
N PRO A 277 -1.25 15.54 -12.53
CA PRO A 277 -1.62 14.92 -11.25
C PRO A 277 -2.43 13.62 -11.37
N THR A 278 -3.15 13.45 -12.50
CA THR A 278 -3.92 12.23 -12.80
C THR A 278 -3.03 11.01 -13.08
N SER A 279 -1.77 11.21 -13.44
CA SER A 279 -0.80 10.13 -13.68
C SER A 279 -0.09 9.68 -12.40
N MET A 280 -0.22 10.43 -11.30
CA MET A 280 0.60 10.24 -10.13
C MET A 280 0.34 8.92 -9.40
N ILE A 281 1.44 8.32 -8.95
CA ILE A 281 1.48 7.15 -8.07
C ILE A 281 2.21 7.57 -6.80
N GLY A 282 1.56 7.41 -5.64
CA GLY A 282 2.09 7.85 -4.36
C GLY A 282 2.67 6.72 -3.52
N ALA A 283 3.74 7.01 -2.83
CA ALA A 283 4.30 6.18 -1.76
C ALA A 283 4.77 7.04 -0.60
N ILE A 284 4.81 6.48 0.59
CA ILE A 284 5.44 7.13 1.74
C ILE A 284 6.68 6.34 2.10
N TYR A 285 7.82 7.02 2.15
CA TYR A 285 9.12 6.49 2.54
C TYR A 285 9.81 7.45 3.49
N GLN A 286 10.22 7.00 4.66
CA GLN A 286 10.90 7.81 5.68
C GLN A 286 10.18 9.15 5.99
N ASN A 287 8.87 9.12 6.15
CA ASN A 287 7.99 10.29 6.35
C ASN A 287 7.89 11.27 5.18
N MET A 288 8.52 10.96 4.05
CA MET A 288 8.42 11.73 2.82
C MET A 288 7.37 11.12 1.90
N TYR A 289 6.59 11.96 1.24
CA TYR A 289 5.69 11.52 0.18
C TYR A 289 6.42 11.57 -1.16
N ILE A 290 6.49 10.44 -1.83
CA ILE A 290 7.06 10.30 -3.18
C ILE A 290 5.90 10.22 -4.15
N ALA A 291 5.81 11.18 -5.07
CA ALA A 291 4.84 11.21 -6.15
C ALA A 291 5.53 10.91 -7.49
N PHE A 292 5.48 9.66 -7.93
CA PHE A 292 5.91 9.29 -9.26
C PHE A 292 4.92 9.82 -10.29
N TYR A 293 5.38 10.44 -11.36
CA TYR A 293 4.55 11.00 -12.42
C TYR A 293 5.07 10.64 -13.82
N ALA A 294 4.17 10.70 -14.79
CA ALA A 294 4.50 10.45 -16.19
C ALA A 294 3.80 11.47 -17.09
N VAL A 295 4.59 12.28 -17.80
CA VAL A 295 4.12 13.30 -18.73
C VAL A 295 4.85 13.11 -20.07
N GLY A 296 4.15 12.59 -21.06
CA GLY A 296 4.77 12.25 -22.34
C GLY A 296 5.92 11.26 -22.18
N SER A 297 7.12 11.64 -22.61
CA SER A 297 8.36 10.87 -22.43
C SER A 297 9.01 11.09 -21.05
N THR A 298 8.67 12.16 -20.35
CA THR A 298 9.26 12.48 -19.03
C THR A 298 8.58 11.67 -17.95
N LYS A 299 9.38 10.91 -17.22
CA LYS A 299 8.95 10.05 -16.11
C LYS A 299 9.93 10.26 -14.97
N ALA A 300 9.42 10.65 -13.82
CA ALA A 300 10.25 10.99 -12.66
C ALA A 300 9.39 10.98 -11.38
N ALA A 301 9.97 11.38 -10.27
CA ALA A 301 9.26 11.52 -9.01
C ALA A 301 9.51 12.89 -8.36
N LEU A 302 8.54 13.35 -7.61
CA LEU A 302 8.66 14.46 -6.68
C LEU A 302 8.67 13.90 -5.26
N ILE A 303 9.61 14.34 -4.45
CA ILE A 303 9.67 14.01 -3.02
C ILE A 303 9.30 15.27 -2.25
N ILE A 304 8.25 15.16 -1.45
CA ILE A 304 7.71 16.26 -0.64
C ILE A 304 7.63 15.80 0.81
N THR A 305 8.22 16.56 1.72
CA THR A 305 8.08 16.32 3.16
C THR A 305 6.86 17.04 3.72
N ARG A 306 6.32 16.57 4.83
CA ARG A 306 5.30 17.30 5.59
C ARG A 306 5.95 18.45 6.36
N GLY A 307 5.28 19.58 6.49
CA GLY A 307 5.73 20.75 7.25
C GLY A 307 5.33 22.08 6.60
N ASP A 308 5.57 23.18 7.29
CA ASP A 308 5.15 24.52 6.84
C ASP A 308 5.90 25.02 5.60
N THR A 309 7.15 24.58 5.44
CA THR A 309 7.99 24.87 4.27
C THR A 309 8.63 23.57 3.78
N PRO A 310 7.85 22.71 3.12
CA PRO A 310 8.37 21.43 2.71
C PRO A 310 9.47 21.60 1.66
N PRO A 311 10.62 20.94 1.82
CA PRO A 311 11.58 20.85 0.72
C PRO A 311 11.00 20.04 -0.42
N LEU A 312 11.29 20.44 -1.64
CA LEU A 312 10.97 19.72 -2.86
C LEU A 312 12.25 19.13 -3.43
N VAL A 313 12.24 17.84 -3.66
CA VAL A 313 13.30 17.14 -4.38
C VAL A 313 12.68 16.49 -5.61
N THR A 314 13.31 16.66 -6.77
CA THR A 314 12.98 15.89 -7.97
C THR A 314 13.90 14.68 -8.05
N PHE A 315 13.36 13.54 -8.45
CA PHE A 315 14.05 12.28 -8.51
C PHE A 315 13.77 11.63 -9.87
N ASP A 316 14.79 11.22 -10.59
CA ASP A 316 14.68 10.70 -11.95
C ASP A 316 14.24 9.24 -12.05
N THR A 317 14.06 8.57 -10.90
CA THR A 317 13.49 7.23 -10.87
C THR A 317 12.01 7.26 -11.20
N ASP A 318 11.60 6.45 -12.15
CA ASP A 318 10.21 6.30 -12.55
C ASP A 318 9.54 5.06 -11.93
N ALA A 319 8.22 5.02 -11.94
CA ALA A 319 7.46 3.83 -11.54
C ALA A 319 6.10 3.75 -12.25
N GLN A 320 5.81 2.59 -12.82
CA GLN A 320 4.46 2.24 -13.30
C GLN A 320 3.61 1.54 -12.22
N ALA A 321 4.28 0.94 -11.23
CA ALA A 321 3.66 0.35 -10.04
C ALA A 321 4.56 0.53 -8.82
N VAL A 322 3.93 0.71 -7.67
CA VAL A 322 4.61 0.89 -6.39
C VAL A 322 3.93 0.01 -5.33
N PHE A 323 4.74 -0.60 -4.48
CA PHE A 323 4.28 -1.36 -3.33
C PHE A 323 5.10 -0.97 -2.09
N VAL A 324 4.42 -0.68 -1.00
CA VAL A 324 5.04 -0.40 0.29
C VAL A 324 4.82 -1.59 1.21
N GLN A 325 5.89 -2.25 1.61
CA GLN A 325 5.84 -3.36 2.55
C GLN A 325 5.68 -2.83 3.97
N ARG A 326 4.53 -3.05 4.58
CA ARG A 326 4.20 -2.49 5.90
C ARG A 326 5.09 -2.98 7.05
N SER A 327 5.63 -4.19 6.96
CA SER A 327 6.47 -4.77 8.01
C SER A 327 7.87 -4.17 8.10
N THR A 328 8.42 -3.69 6.97
CA THR A 328 9.79 -3.15 6.86
C THR A 328 9.81 -1.68 6.46
N ALA A 329 8.67 -1.12 6.05
CA ALA A 329 8.53 0.20 5.42
C ALA A 329 9.33 0.37 4.12
N ASN A 330 9.82 -0.72 3.53
CA ASN A 330 10.52 -0.68 2.25
C ASN A 330 9.54 -0.39 1.11
N VAL A 331 9.99 0.42 0.17
CA VAL A 331 9.24 0.75 -1.05
C VAL A 331 9.82 -0.05 -2.21
N TYR A 332 8.95 -0.74 -2.92
CA TYR A 332 9.29 -1.50 -4.13
C TYR A 332 8.65 -0.82 -5.34
N VAL A 333 9.40 -0.70 -6.41
CA VAL A 333 8.97 -0.04 -7.64
C VAL A 333 9.17 -0.96 -8.85
N VAL A 334 8.29 -0.82 -9.81
CA VAL A 334 8.45 -1.40 -11.15
C VAL A 334 8.58 -0.23 -12.12
N PRO A 335 9.75 -0.02 -12.76
CA PRO A 335 9.95 1.05 -13.72
C PRO A 335 9.06 0.91 -14.96
N TYR A 336 8.81 1.99 -15.67
CA TYR A 336 8.06 1.94 -16.93
C TYR A 336 8.78 1.07 -17.98
N GLY A 337 8.03 0.13 -18.56
CA GLY A 337 8.57 -0.83 -19.53
C GLY A 337 9.41 -1.95 -18.91
N GLY A 338 9.64 -1.90 -17.58
CA GLY A 338 10.30 -2.96 -16.84
C GLY A 338 9.32 -4.05 -16.39
N THR A 339 9.88 -5.25 -16.19
CA THR A 339 9.16 -6.42 -15.61
C THR A 339 9.73 -6.82 -14.26
N GLU A 340 10.81 -6.19 -13.85
CA GLU A 340 11.52 -6.48 -12.59
C GLU A 340 11.06 -5.54 -11.48
N ILE A 341 11.13 -6.04 -10.25
CA ILE A 341 10.80 -5.29 -9.05
C ILE A 341 12.10 -4.84 -8.39
N TYR A 342 12.24 -3.55 -8.18
CA TYR A 342 13.39 -2.96 -7.49
C TYR A 342 12.97 -2.44 -6.12
N GLN A 343 13.81 -2.61 -5.12
CA GLN A 343 13.66 -1.94 -3.83
C GLN A 343 14.28 -0.55 -3.94
N LEU A 344 13.52 0.48 -3.57
CA LEU A 344 14.03 1.84 -3.50
C LEU A 344 15.04 1.96 -2.36
N ASP A 345 16.14 2.68 -2.62
CA ASP A 345 17.19 2.97 -1.62
C ASP A 345 17.80 1.70 -0.98
N ALA A 346 17.93 0.63 -1.77
CA ALA A 346 18.53 -0.63 -1.30
C ALA A 346 20.04 -0.65 -1.38
N ASP A 347 20.64 0.21 -2.20
CA ASP A 347 22.08 0.32 -2.32
C ASP A 347 22.63 1.18 -1.18
N THR A 348 23.38 0.57 -0.30
CA THR A 348 24.02 1.25 0.85
C THR A 348 25.44 1.70 0.54
N VAL A 349 25.95 1.34 -0.63
CA VAL A 349 27.36 1.58 -1.02
C VAL A 349 27.47 2.82 -1.91
N ASN A 350 26.59 2.95 -2.91
CA ASN A 350 26.66 4.02 -3.90
C ASN A 350 25.63 5.11 -3.60
N ASN A 351 26.09 6.31 -3.31
CA ASN A 351 25.22 7.46 -3.17
C ASN A 351 24.76 7.96 -4.54
N LEU A 352 23.49 8.31 -4.65
CA LEU A 352 22.95 8.94 -5.84
C LEU A 352 23.61 10.31 -6.08
N PHE A 353 23.77 10.64 -7.34
CA PHE A 353 24.27 11.96 -7.75
C PHE A 353 23.14 12.98 -7.58
N TYR A 354 23.40 14.09 -6.88
CA TYR A 354 22.42 15.14 -6.67
C TYR A 354 22.85 16.46 -7.33
N GLN A 355 21.87 17.28 -7.63
CA GLN A 355 22.05 18.67 -8.02
C GLN A 355 21.11 19.52 -7.17
N TRP A 356 21.68 20.54 -6.54
CA TRP A 356 20.95 21.52 -5.78
C TRP A 356 21.37 22.93 -6.21
N LYS A 357 20.41 23.82 -6.38
CA LYS A 357 20.65 25.24 -6.67
C LYS A 357 19.92 26.11 -5.67
N SER A 358 20.61 27.12 -5.10
CA SER A 358 20.03 28.04 -4.13
C SER A 358 19.02 28.97 -4.79
N LYS A 359 18.20 29.63 -3.96
CA LYS A 359 17.51 30.86 -4.38
C LYS A 359 18.52 31.96 -4.68
N LYS A 360 18.03 33.00 -5.36
CA LYS A 360 18.77 34.25 -5.57
C LYS A 360 18.88 35.01 -4.26
N PHE A 361 20.10 35.25 -3.80
CA PHE A 361 20.39 36.12 -2.65
C PHE A 361 20.71 37.50 -3.16
N VAL A 362 19.82 38.48 -2.91
CA VAL A 362 20.03 39.89 -3.30
C VAL A 362 20.65 40.60 -2.12
N LEU A 363 21.85 41.15 -2.33
CA LEU A 363 22.58 41.89 -1.32
C LEU A 363 22.42 43.41 -1.50
N PRO A 364 22.43 44.19 -0.40
CA PRO A 364 22.21 45.67 -0.47
C PRO A 364 23.36 46.41 -1.11
N ALA A 365 24.54 45.83 -1.23
CA ALA A 365 25.73 46.38 -1.86
C ALA A 365 26.48 45.30 -2.66
N PRO A 366 27.20 45.67 -3.74
CA PRO A 366 27.96 44.69 -4.49
C PRO A 366 29.07 44.12 -3.61
N THR A 367 28.92 42.85 -3.32
CA THR A 367 29.80 42.12 -2.40
C THR A 367 30.64 41.12 -3.20
N ASN A 368 31.87 40.90 -2.74
CA ASN A 368 32.71 39.83 -3.24
C ASN A 368 32.89 38.77 -2.14
N PHE A 369 32.62 37.50 -2.46
CA PHE A 369 32.94 36.39 -1.58
C PHE A 369 34.34 35.88 -1.87
N GLY A 370 35.20 35.84 -0.84
CA GLY A 370 36.62 35.45 -0.96
C GLY A 370 36.86 33.98 -0.59
N ALA A 371 35.91 33.32 0.09
CA ALA A 371 36.08 31.95 0.49
C ALA A 371 34.75 31.23 0.66
N VAL A 372 34.78 29.92 0.45
CA VAL A 372 33.69 28.96 0.73
C VAL A 372 34.20 27.78 1.53
N LYS A 373 33.37 27.26 2.42
CA LYS A 373 33.57 26.01 3.12
C LYS A 373 32.34 25.13 2.94
N VAL A 374 32.53 23.94 2.43
CA VAL A 374 31.47 22.94 2.24
C VAL A 374 31.63 21.88 3.35
N GLN A 375 30.55 21.62 4.07
CA GLN A 375 30.48 20.56 5.05
C GLN A 375 29.67 19.43 4.45
N ALA A 376 30.33 18.34 4.16
CA ALA A 376 29.74 17.11 3.65
C ALA A 376 30.35 15.91 4.37
N ASP A 377 29.74 14.75 4.23
CA ASP A 377 30.32 13.49 4.67
C ASP A 377 31.34 13.05 3.63
N TRP A 378 32.58 13.49 3.84
CA TRP A 378 33.72 13.14 3.02
C TRP A 378 34.27 11.76 3.35
N ASP A 379 34.06 11.32 4.61
CA ASP A 379 34.50 10.01 5.05
C ASP A 379 33.62 8.96 4.39
N TYR A 380 34.23 8.22 3.48
CA TYR A 380 33.69 6.97 3.01
C TYR A 380 33.66 6.04 4.23
N ILE A 381 32.48 5.81 4.80
CA ILE A 381 32.29 4.69 5.70
C ILE A 381 32.32 3.48 4.81
N ASP A 382 33.55 3.01 4.63
CA ASP A 382 33.85 1.76 4.05
C ASP A 382 33.19 0.69 4.93
N ASP A 383 32.03 0.19 4.54
CA ASP A 383 31.69 -1.17 4.90
C ASP A 383 32.64 -2.05 4.08
N THR A 384 33.94 -1.97 4.43
CA THR A 384 35.02 -2.77 3.86
C THR A 384 34.64 -4.23 3.86
N THR A 385 33.81 -4.66 4.79
CA THR A 385 33.35 -6.04 4.92
C THR A 385 32.39 -6.42 3.78
N ALA A 386 31.38 -5.61 3.51
CA ALA A 386 30.41 -5.87 2.43
C ALA A 386 31.08 -5.71 1.05
N TYR A 387 31.90 -4.67 0.89
CA TYR A 387 32.67 -4.46 -0.34
C TYR A 387 33.67 -5.58 -0.57
N ASN A 388 34.47 -5.97 0.42
CA ASN A 388 35.45 -7.06 0.29
C ASN A 388 34.74 -8.39 0.03
N ALA A 389 33.56 -8.65 0.60
CA ALA A 389 32.74 -9.81 0.29
C ALA A 389 32.24 -9.77 -1.17
N TYR A 390 31.81 -8.60 -1.64
CA TYR A 390 31.39 -8.40 -3.03
C TYR A 390 32.54 -8.58 -4.01
N VAL A 391 33.70 -7.98 -3.74
CA VAL A 391 34.93 -8.17 -4.53
C VAL A 391 35.35 -9.62 -4.53
N ALA A 392 35.34 -10.29 -3.37
CA ALA A 392 35.66 -11.70 -3.24
C ALA A 392 34.74 -12.58 -4.11
N ALA A 393 33.43 -12.26 -4.13
CA ALA A 393 32.46 -12.96 -4.97
C ALA A 393 32.76 -12.77 -6.48
N ILE A 394 33.11 -11.54 -6.92
CA ILE A 394 33.49 -11.25 -8.29
C ILE A 394 34.80 -11.99 -8.65
N VAL A 395 35.77 -11.94 -7.77
CA VAL A 395 37.06 -12.64 -7.97
C VAL A 395 36.86 -14.15 -8.11
N ALA A 396 36.02 -14.72 -7.22
CA ALA A 396 35.69 -16.15 -7.27
C ALA A 396 34.95 -16.52 -8.57
N ALA A 397 34.00 -15.71 -9.01
CA ALA A 397 33.26 -15.90 -10.26
C ALA A 397 34.19 -15.81 -11.48
N ASN A 398 35.10 -14.82 -11.50
CA ASN A 398 36.10 -14.65 -12.55
C ASN A 398 37.10 -15.82 -12.56
N GLN A 399 37.53 -16.31 -11.40
CA GLN A 399 38.38 -17.49 -11.28
C GLN A 399 37.70 -18.77 -11.76
N ALA A 400 36.38 -18.92 -11.48
CA ALA A 400 35.60 -20.06 -11.97
C ALA A 400 35.46 -20.02 -13.50
N LEU A 401 35.23 -18.83 -14.08
CA LEU A 401 35.26 -18.65 -15.54
C LEU A 401 36.63 -18.99 -16.15
N TRP A 402 37.69 -18.61 -15.49
CA TRP A 402 39.06 -18.95 -15.90
C TRP A 402 39.30 -20.46 -15.85
N ALA A 403 38.92 -21.09 -14.76
CA ALA A 403 39.10 -22.54 -14.57
C ALA A 403 38.23 -23.39 -15.51
N SER A 404 37.08 -22.88 -15.93
CA SER A 404 36.19 -23.57 -16.88
C SER A 404 36.70 -23.59 -18.32
N GLY A 405 37.76 -22.83 -18.65
CA GLY A 405 38.29 -22.72 -20.03
C GLY A 405 37.29 -22.04 -20.98
N ALA A 406 36.32 -21.28 -20.46
CA ALA A 406 35.34 -20.58 -21.26
C ALA A 406 36.00 -19.59 -22.23
N THR A 407 35.68 -19.69 -23.50
CA THR A 407 36.25 -18.82 -24.56
C THR A 407 35.45 -17.52 -24.63
N LEU A 408 36.18 -16.39 -24.58
CA LEU A 408 35.61 -15.04 -24.62
C LEU A 408 35.25 -14.63 -26.04
N ASN A 409 34.04 -14.15 -26.22
CA ASN A 409 33.49 -13.83 -27.55
C ASN A 409 33.52 -12.32 -27.81
N SER A 410 34.71 -11.70 -27.78
CA SER A 410 34.85 -10.27 -28.06
C SER A 410 36.00 -9.94 -29.00
N THR A 411 35.78 -8.88 -29.79
CA THR A 411 36.79 -8.38 -30.74
C THR A 411 37.88 -7.60 -29.98
N VAL A 412 39.14 -7.75 -30.46
CA VAL A 412 40.37 -7.23 -29.82
C VAL A 412 40.35 -5.72 -29.51
N ASN A 413 39.53 -4.93 -30.21
CA ASN A 413 39.44 -3.47 -30.02
C ASN A 413 38.51 -3.01 -28.88
N SER A 414 37.82 -3.91 -28.20
CA SER A 414 36.94 -3.59 -27.06
C SER A 414 37.54 -4.02 -25.72
N ILE A 415 38.80 -4.40 -25.68
CA ILE A 415 39.45 -4.97 -24.50
C ILE A 415 40.04 -3.85 -23.64
N VAL A 416 39.52 -3.68 -22.44
CA VAL A 416 40.19 -2.96 -21.35
C VAL A 416 41.21 -3.93 -20.73
N LEU A 417 42.49 -3.57 -20.69
CA LEU A 417 43.56 -4.36 -20.04
C LEU A 417 43.11 -4.72 -18.61
N ASN A 418 43.12 -6.01 -18.27
CA ASN A 418 42.59 -6.64 -17.05
C ASN A 418 41.07 -6.86 -16.99
N GLY A 419 40.29 -6.51 -18.02
CA GLY A 419 38.84 -6.73 -18.02
C GLY A 419 38.38 -7.99 -18.77
N MET A 420 39.23 -8.61 -19.58
CA MET A 420 38.86 -9.73 -20.46
C MET A 420 40.00 -10.69 -20.70
N LEU A 421 39.67 -11.96 -20.83
CA LEU A 421 40.59 -12.97 -21.41
C LEU A 421 40.45 -12.98 -22.92
N LEU A 422 41.56 -13.07 -23.64
CA LEU A 422 41.57 -13.20 -25.11
C LEU A 422 40.83 -14.48 -25.53
N GLY A 423 39.70 -14.33 -26.21
CA GLY A 423 38.96 -15.41 -26.84
C GLY A 423 37.79 -16.02 -26.04
N GLY A 424 37.24 -15.40 -25.00
CA GLY A 424 36.17 -16.00 -24.20
C GLY A 424 35.13 -15.05 -23.52
N SER A 425 34.44 -15.44 -22.43
CA SER A 425 33.39 -14.66 -21.73
C SER A 425 33.96 -13.47 -20.96
N ALA A 426 33.29 -12.32 -20.99
CA ALA A 426 33.73 -11.12 -20.28
C ALA A 426 33.91 -11.40 -18.79
N LEU A 427 35.05 -11.03 -18.23
CA LEU A 427 35.24 -10.99 -16.78
C LEU A 427 34.45 -9.82 -16.22
N THR A 428 33.81 -10.03 -15.09
CA THR A 428 33.16 -8.92 -14.37
C THR A 428 34.24 -7.99 -13.84
N PRO A 429 34.26 -6.70 -14.24
CA PRO A 429 35.23 -5.76 -13.71
C PRO A 429 35.01 -5.58 -12.20
N ILE A 430 36.10 -5.51 -11.45
CA ILE A 430 36.04 -5.15 -10.04
C ILE A 430 35.74 -3.66 -9.99
N PRO A 431 34.59 -3.23 -9.39
CA PRO A 431 34.29 -1.82 -9.29
C PRO A 431 35.40 -1.12 -8.47
N ASN A 432 35.80 0.06 -8.93
CA ASN A 432 36.78 0.85 -8.19
C ASN A 432 36.10 1.46 -6.97
N ILE A 433 36.64 1.23 -5.76
CA ILE A 433 36.17 1.87 -4.51
C ILE A 433 36.32 3.39 -4.56
N ALA A 434 37.19 3.90 -5.37
CA ALA A 434 37.46 5.33 -5.47
C ALA A 434 36.47 6.07 -6.38
N GLU A 435 35.19 5.91 -6.22
CA GLU A 435 34.30 7.05 -6.39
C GLU A 435 34.58 8.00 -5.24
N THR A 436 35.57 8.83 -5.42
CA THR A 436 35.92 9.90 -4.49
C THR A 436 34.66 10.72 -4.27
N ARG A 437 34.10 10.69 -3.06
CA ARG A 437 32.99 11.57 -2.72
C ARG A 437 33.40 13.00 -3.05
N ASN A 438 32.68 13.64 -3.91
CA ASN A 438 32.96 15.00 -4.34
C ASN A 438 31.68 15.83 -4.33
N VAL A 439 31.89 17.14 -4.21
CA VAL A 439 30.87 18.17 -4.44
C VAL A 439 31.47 19.16 -5.41
N ASN A 440 30.91 19.30 -6.59
CA ASN A 440 31.26 20.37 -7.49
C ASN A 440 30.48 21.63 -7.04
N PHE A 441 31.22 22.63 -6.57
CA PHE A 441 30.69 23.93 -6.17
C PHE A 441 30.74 24.90 -7.33
N ILE A 442 29.58 25.45 -7.71
CA ILE A 442 29.44 26.42 -8.79
C ILE A 442 28.83 27.70 -8.20
N LEU A 443 29.47 28.83 -8.45
CA LEU A 443 29.04 30.15 -7.97
C LEU A 443 28.62 31.01 -9.14
N PHE A 444 27.46 31.65 -9.00
CA PHE A 444 26.95 32.62 -9.95
C PHE A 444 26.88 34.01 -9.29
N SER A 445 27.29 35.02 -10.04
CA SER A 445 27.14 36.43 -9.69
C SER A 445 26.36 37.12 -10.80
N ASP A 446 25.26 37.80 -10.44
CA ASP A 446 24.36 38.46 -11.38
C ASP A 446 23.98 37.55 -12.58
N GLU A 447 23.62 36.28 -12.26
CA GLU A 447 23.20 35.23 -13.18
C GLU A 447 24.32 34.67 -14.07
N VAL A 448 25.56 35.14 -13.94
CA VAL A 448 26.73 34.65 -14.69
C VAL A 448 27.56 33.70 -13.80
N GLN A 449 27.93 32.55 -14.31
CA GLN A 449 28.85 31.65 -13.61
C GLN A 449 30.23 32.29 -13.49
N VAL A 450 30.67 32.53 -12.25
CA VAL A 450 31.97 33.14 -11.96
C VAL A 450 33.01 32.17 -11.43
N TYR A 451 32.59 31.02 -10.93
CA TYR A 451 33.49 30.01 -10.37
C TYR A 451 32.89 28.60 -10.43
N SER A 452 33.76 27.61 -10.61
CA SER A 452 33.42 26.19 -10.49
C SER A 452 34.63 25.41 -10.03
N GLN A 453 34.47 24.60 -8.99
CA GLN A 453 35.53 23.72 -8.49
C GLN A 453 34.95 22.48 -7.79
N GLY A 454 35.58 21.34 -8.06
CA GLY A 454 35.35 20.11 -7.29
C GLY A 454 35.99 20.22 -5.88
N ILE A 455 35.20 19.96 -4.85
CA ILE A 455 35.63 19.97 -3.45
C ILE A 455 35.52 18.53 -2.94
N THR A 456 36.60 18.07 -2.29
CA THR A 456 36.71 16.69 -1.76
C THR A 456 37.06 16.65 -0.27
N SER A 457 37.09 17.81 0.38
CA SER A 457 37.42 17.92 1.82
C SER A 457 36.72 19.10 2.46
N GLN A 458 36.73 19.16 3.78
CA GLN A 458 36.15 20.28 4.56
C GLN A 458 37.05 21.52 4.59
N GLU A 459 38.21 21.51 3.94
CA GLU A 459 39.08 22.67 3.92
C GLU A 459 38.46 23.85 3.18
N PRO A 460 38.60 25.09 3.68
CA PRO A 460 38.10 26.25 3.01
C PRO A 460 38.77 26.49 1.65
N VAL A 461 37.96 26.72 0.63
CA VAL A 461 38.42 27.00 -0.73
C VAL A 461 38.36 28.52 -0.97
N ARG A 462 39.41 29.07 -1.58
CA ARG A 462 39.45 30.47 -2.00
C ARG A 462 38.62 30.69 -3.26
N LEU A 463 37.82 31.76 -3.26
CA LEU A 463 37.06 32.21 -4.42
C LEU A 463 37.79 33.34 -5.12
N PRO A 464 37.56 33.55 -6.43
CA PRO A 464 38.19 34.63 -7.21
C PRO A 464 37.81 36.00 -6.66
N ALA A 465 38.78 36.89 -6.52
CA ALA A 465 38.56 38.24 -6.03
C ALA A 465 37.93 39.17 -7.07
N SER A 466 37.75 38.75 -8.30
CA SER A 466 37.33 39.58 -9.44
C SER A 466 35.80 39.75 -9.58
N SER A 467 35.02 39.01 -8.80
CA SER A 467 33.56 38.99 -8.98
C SER A 467 32.88 39.79 -7.88
N LYS A 468 32.38 40.97 -8.20
CA LYS A 468 31.49 41.73 -7.32
C LYS A 468 30.09 41.78 -7.95
N GLY A 469 29.08 41.32 -7.21
CA GLY A 469 27.70 41.33 -7.69
C GLY A 469 26.69 41.62 -6.61
N TYR A 470 25.47 41.94 -7.02
CA TYR A 470 24.33 42.16 -6.14
C TYR A 470 23.52 40.86 -5.92
N ILE A 471 23.50 39.97 -6.95
CA ILE A 471 22.69 38.73 -6.93
C ILE A 471 23.64 37.56 -6.94
N TRP A 472 23.52 36.72 -5.92
CA TRP A 472 24.33 35.52 -5.76
C TRP A 472 23.49 34.25 -5.77
N GLU A 473 23.95 33.23 -6.47
CA GLU A 473 23.38 31.90 -6.46
C GLU A 473 24.50 30.86 -6.33
N VAL A 474 24.22 29.79 -5.64
CA VAL A 474 25.14 28.65 -5.50
C VAL A 474 24.48 27.40 -6.05
N GLN A 475 25.22 26.65 -6.84
CA GLN A 475 24.81 25.32 -7.27
C GLN A 475 25.82 24.31 -6.77
N LEU A 476 25.31 23.22 -6.21
CA LEU A 476 26.10 22.11 -5.71
C LEU A 476 25.65 20.84 -6.44
N THR A 477 26.62 20.12 -7.02
CA THR A 477 26.38 18.83 -7.67
C THR A 477 27.37 17.82 -7.13
N GLY A 478 26.95 16.61 -6.84
CA GLY A 478 27.87 15.60 -6.31
C GLY A 478 27.20 14.38 -5.75
N ASN A 479 27.99 13.49 -5.18
CA ASN A 479 27.55 12.27 -4.50
C ASN A 479 27.87 12.25 -3.00
N ALA A 480 28.60 13.24 -2.48
CA ALA A 480 28.85 13.36 -1.03
C ALA A 480 27.63 13.91 -0.30
N PRO A 481 27.11 13.28 0.77
CA PRO A 481 26.02 13.79 1.55
C PRO A 481 26.33 15.19 2.11
N LEU A 482 25.59 16.19 1.65
CA LEU A 482 25.82 17.58 2.00
C LEU A 482 25.09 17.91 3.31
N ARG A 483 25.80 18.54 4.26
CA ARG A 483 25.22 19.05 5.51
C ARG A 483 24.97 20.55 5.46
N SER A 484 25.97 21.32 5.05
CA SER A 484 25.86 22.76 4.91
C SER A 484 26.98 23.33 4.05
N PHE A 485 26.81 24.56 3.58
CA PHE A 485 27.92 25.35 3.04
C PHE A 485 27.87 26.76 3.64
N LYS A 486 29.04 27.37 3.76
CA LYS A 486 29.21 28.73 4.26
C LYS A 486 30.11 29.52 3.32
N MET A 487 29.74 30.76 3.01
CA MET A 487 30.56 31.68 2.23
C MET A 487 30.87 32.95 3.05
N ALA A 488 32.08 33.45 2.90
CA ALA A 488 32.52 34.64 3.58
C ALA A 488 33.43 35.50 2.68
N THR A 489 33.65 36.74 3.07
CA THR A 489 34.55 37.63 2.34
C THR A 489 36.03 37.25 2.51
N SER A 490 36.34 36.52 3.57
CA SER A 490 37.69 36.01 3.87
C SER A 490 37.70 34.64 4.53
N ILE A 491 38.83 33.91 4.43
CA ILE A 491 39.01 32.63 5.14
C ILE A 491 38.97 32.81 6.67
N GLY A 492 39.41 33.98 7.17
CA GLY A 492 39.39 34.30 8.59
C GLY A 492 37.99 34.31 9.18
N GLU A 493 37.02 34.86 8.45
CA GLU A 493 35.61 34.89 8.85
C GLU A 493 35.00 33.44 8.90
N LEU A 494 35.40 32.57 7.97
CA LEU A 494 34.91 31.20 7.96
C LEU A 494 35.39 30.35 9.16
N ARG A 495 36.42 30.79 9.85
CA ARG A 495 36.92 30.12 11.07
C ARG A 495 36.19 30.58 12.33
N GLN A 496 35.47 31.68 12.28
CA GLN A 496 34.75 32.26 13.41
C GLN A 496 33.26 31.86 13.44
N ILE A 497 32.78 31.27 12.36
CA ILE A 497 31.41 30.74 12.17
C ILE A 497 31.43 29.21 12.20
#